data_01d396db34e95c935e0d4101489acb2b
#
_entry.id   01d396db34e95c935e0d4101489acb2b
#
_cell.length_a   1.000
_cell.length_b   1.000
_cell.length_c   1.000
_cell.angle_alpha   90.00
_cell.angle_beta   90.00
_cell.angle_gamma   90.00
#
_symmetry.space_group_name_H-M   'P 1'
#
loop_
_entity.id
_entity.type
_entity.pdbx_description
1 polymer ?
#
loop_
_entity_poly.entity_id
_entity_poly.type
_entity_poly.pdbx_seq_one_letter_code
_entity_poly.pdbx_strand_id
1 'polypeptide(L)'
;MANHKEKISLSKLIEDTTGHKVLRLTPAIQADLEPYIQQAIANYNAGPKYQGRVNEFGNHMEGVLQATSPRFQKPTKANGRKQSTGYPDLMFDSNGVRVYPEIKCLAHGSNTSDMRSFYLSSFDKITGDAVHVVVGFEHDDKKLTGKYHIVDMFDKILTVKVEYACSNRELYEQKNAN
;
A
#
# COMPACT_ATOMS: atom_id res chain seq x y z
N MET A 1 -11.90 8.17 31.15
CA MET A 1 -11.48 6.82 30.71
C MET A 1 -10.41 6.98 29.68
N ALA A 2 -9.17 6.54 29.94
CA ALA A 2 -8.09 6.60 28.98
C ALA A 2 -8.40 5.60 27.86
N ASN A 3 -8.61 6.10 26.63
CA ASN A 3 -8.72 5.28 25.44
C ASN A 3 -7.35 4.60 25.19
N HIS A 4 -7.12 3.45 25.81
CA HIS A 4 -5.99 2.59 25.47
C HIS A 4 -6.23 2.05 24.06
N LYS A 5 -5.71 2.77 23.07
CA LYS A 5 -5.67 2.25 21.69
C LYS A 5 -4.66 1.11 21.67
N GLU A 6 -5.15 -0.10 21.46
CA GLU A 6 -4.31 -1.28 21.33
C GLU A 6 -3.34 -1.09 20.17
N LYS A 7 -2.09 -1.52 20.35
CA LYS A 7 -1.01 -1.42 19.37
C LYS A 7 -0.48 -2.82 19.07
N ILE A 8 -0.20 -3.06 17.80
CA ILE A 8 0.36 -4.32 17.31
C ILE A 8 1.43 -4.04 16.25
N SER A 9 2.51 -4.83 16.21
CA SER A 9 3.45 -4.73 15.10
C SER A 9 2.83 -5.31 13.83
N LEU A 10 3.15 -4.70 12.68
CA LEU A 10 2.65 -5.17 11.40
C LEU A 10 3.10 -6.61 11.12
N SER A 11 4.37 -6.93 11.41
CA SER A 11 4.90 -8.28 11.21
C SER A 11 4.14 -9.33 12.02
N LYS A 12 3.90 -9.06 13.30
CA LYS A 12 3.11 -9.97 14.15
C LYS A 12 1.67 -10.11 13.65
N LEU A 13 1.03 -9.01 13.29
CA LEU A 13 -0.35 -9.03 12.79
C LEU A 13 -0.49 -9.88 11.53
N ILE A 14 0.42 -9.72 10.57
CA ILE A 14 0.42 -10.50 9.32
C ILE A 14 0.68 -11.97 9.62
N GLU A 15 1.71 -12.28 10.42
CA GLU A 15 2.07 -13.67 10.75
C GLU A 15 0.93 -14.38 11.48
N ASP A 16 0.34 -13.75 12.50
CA ASP A 16 -0.78 -14.32 13.27
C ASP A 16 -2.03 -14.53 12.40
N THR A 17 -2.26 -13.67 11.40
CA THR A 17 -3.48 -13.73 10.58
C THR A 17 -3.35 -14.63 9.36
N THR A 18 -2.17 -14.66 8.73
CA THR A 18 -1.97 -15.33 7.44
C THR A 18 -1.07 -16.56 7.52
N GLY A 19 -0.29 -16.70 8.59
CA GLY A 19 0.77 -17.70 8.71
C GLY A 19 2.04 -17.38 7.92
N HIS A 20 2.08 -16.24 7.22
CA HIS A 20 3.21 -15.81 6.40
C HIS A 20 4.08 -14.80 7.15
N LYS A 21 5.39 -14.92 6.97
CA LYS A 21 6.37 -14.06 7.61
C LYS A 21 6.55 -12.74 6.87
N VAL A 22 6.69 -11.67 7.61
CA VAL A 22 7.21 -10.41 7.10
C VAL A 22 8.73 -10.47 7.16
N LEU A 23 9.38 -10.22 6.04
CA LEU A 23 10.83 -10.18 5.91
C LEU A 23 11.34 -8.73 5.98
N ARG A 24 12.58 -8.54 6.42
CA ARG A 24 13.21 -7.21 6.44
C ARG A 24 13.65 -6.78 5.05
N LEU A 25 13.49 -5.51 4.77
CA LEU A 25 14.07 -4.88 3.59
C LEU A 25 15.61 -4.91 3.70
N THR A 26 16.27 -5.52 2.73
CA THR A 26 17.73 -5.53 2.64
C THR A 26 18.22 -4.46 1.66
N PRO A 27 19.47 -3.98 1.80
CA PRO A 27 20.05 -3.05 0.83
C PRO A 27 20.01 -3.58 -0.62
N ALA A 28 20.15 -4.88 -0.82
CA ALA A 28 20.08 -5.50 -2.15
C ALA A 28 18.68 -5.40 -2.77
N ILE A 29 17.62 -5.65 -1.98
CA ILE A 29 16.23 -5.51 -2.44
C ILE A 29 15.90 -4.04 -2.71
N GLN A 30 16.35 -3.14 -1.85
CA GLN A 30 16.17 -1.71 -2.07
C GLN A 30 16.85 -1.24 -3.35
N ALA A 31 18.11 -1.63 -3.57
CA ALA A 31 18.87 -1.29 -4.78
C ALA A 31 18.24 -1.88 -6.06
N ASP A 32 17.57 -3.03 -5.98
CA ASP A 32 16.83 -3.61 -7.11
C ASP A 32 15.52 -2.86 -7.41
N LEU A 33 14.89 -2.29 -6.39
CA LEU A 33 13.61 -1.57 -6.53
C LEU A 33 13.77 -0.11 -7.01
N GLU A 34 14.81 0.57 -6.53
CA GLU A 34 15.03 2.01 -6.76
C GLU A 34 15.06 2.45 -8.23
N PRO A 35 15.74 1.74 -9.16
CA PRO A 35 15.77 2.15 -10.57
C PRO A 35 14.37 2.23 -11.20
N TYR A 36 13.47 1.34 -10.83
CA TYR A 36 12.09 1.35 -11.34
C TYR A 36 11.27 2.50 -10.76
N ILE A 37 11.50 2.85 -9.49
CA ILE A 37 10.86 4.01 -8.87
C ILE A 37 11.31 5.30 -9.56
N GLN A 38 12.62 5.45 -9.80
CA GLN A 38 13.19 6.60 -10.51
C GLN A 38 12.67 6.68 -11.93
N GLN A 39 12.59 5.55 -12.63
CA GLN A 39 12.04 5.49 -13.98
C GLN A 39 10.54 5.85 -14.00
N ALA A 40 9.77 5.40 -13.02
CA ALA A 40 8.36 5.75 -12.89
C ALA A 40 8.17 7.27 -12.69
N ILE A 41 9.02 7.90 -11.87
CA ILE A 41 9.03 9.36 -11.69
C ILE A 41 9.33 10.06 -13.00
N ALA A 42 10.36 9.62 -13.73
CA ALA A 42 10.74 10.19 -15.01
C ALA A 42 9.63 10.05 -16.05
N ASN A 43 9.04 8.85 -16.18
CA ASN A 43 7.93 8.56 -17.08
C ASN A 43 6.71 9.44 -16.78
N TYR A 44 6.34 9.55 -15.51
CA TYR A 44 5.22 10.40 -15.10
C TYR A 44 5.47 11.87 -15.42
N ASN A 45 6.64 12.40 -15.07
CA ASN A 45 6.97 13.81 -15.27
C ASN A 45 7.13 14.18 -16.76
N ALA A 46 7.41 13.21 -17.65
CA ALA A 46 7.45 13.41 -19.10
C ALA A 46 6.05 13.45 -19.75
N GLY A 47 5.02 12.95 -19.04
CA GLY A 47 3.65 12.91 -19.52
C GLY A 47 2.78 14.10 -19.06
N PRO A 48 1.50 14.08 -19.39
CA PRO A 48 0.56 15.07 -18.91
C PRO A 48 0.33 14.91 -17.40
N LYS A 49 0.23 16.04 -16.69
CA LYS A 49 -0.07 16.06 -15.26
C LYS A 49 -1.42 15.38 -14.99
N TYR A 50 -1.47 14.55 -13.95
CA TYR A 50 -2.70 13.89 -13.50
C TYR A 50 -3.79 14.91 -13.10
N GLN A 51 -4.98 14.79 -13.69
CA GLN A 51 -6.09 15.72 -13.50
C GLN A 51 -7.12 15.27 -12.43
N GLY A 52 -7.01 14.03 -11.94
CA GLY A 52 -7.90 13.49 -10.91
C GLY A 52 -7.65 14.07 -9.51
N ARG A 53 -8.36 13.56 -8.53
CA ARG A 53 -8.26 14.00 -7.13
C ARG A 53 -6.92 13.64 -6.52
N VAL A 54 -6.42 14.47 -5.61
CA VAL A 54 -5.13 14.24 -4.92
C VAL A 54 -5.13 12.93 -4.13
N ASN A 55 -6.25 12.55 -3.54
CA ASN A 55 -6.37 11.28 -2.80
C ASN A 55 -6.34 10.03 -3.70
N GLU A 56 -6.57 10.18 -4.99
CA GLU A 56 -6.51 9.11 -5.99
C GLU A 56 -5.15 9.06 -6.70
N PHE A 57 -4.26 10.00 -6.40
CA PHE A 57 -2.96 10.10 -7.07
C PHE A 57 -2.06 8.88 -6.79
N GLY A 58 -2.17 8.29 -5.59
CA GLY A 58 -1.50 7.02 -5.27
C GLY A 58 -1.90 5.90 -6.22
N ASN A 59 -3.20 5.72 -6.47
CA ASN A 59 -3.71 4.70 -7.40
C ASN A 59 -3.22 4.95 -8.85
N HIS A 60 -3.10 6.22 -9.25
CA HIS A 60 -2.52 6.56 -10.55
C HIS A 60 -1.04 6.12 -10.63
N MET A 61 -0.25 6.39 -9.58
CA MET A 61 1.17 6.01 -9.53
C MET A 61 1.37 4.48 -9.47
N GLU A 62 0.44 3.71 -8.91
CA GLU A 62 0.45 2.24 -9.06
C GLU A 62 0.45 1.83 -10.55
N GLY A 63 -0.44 2.44 -11.36
CA GLY A 63 -0.51 2.20 -12.80
C GLY A 63 0.77 2.60 -13.53
N VAL A 64 1.39 3.71 -13.12
CA VAL A 64 2.67 4.16 -13.68
C VAL A 64 3.79 3.14 -13.40
N LEU A 65 3.89 2.62 -12.16
CA LEU A 65 4.87 1.59 -11.81
C LEU A 65 4.65 0.30 -12.62
N GLN A 66 3.40 -0.15 -12.75
CA GLN A 66 3.07 -1.33 -13.56
C GLN A 66 3.44 -1.15 -15.04
N ALA A 67 3.23 0.05 -15.59
CA ALA A 67 3.63 0.38 -16.96
C ALA A 67 5.16 0.49 -17.13
N THR A 68 5.88 0.83 -16.06
CA THR A 68 7.34 0.95 -16.08
C THR A 68 8.02 -0.42 -16.16
N SER A 69 7.48 -1.45 -15.51
CA SER A 69 8.08 -2.79 -15.53
C SER A 69 7.04 -3.88 -15.29
N PRO A 70 7.08 -5.00 -16.05
CA PRO A 70 6.23 -6.16 -15.84
C PRO A 70 6.52 -6.90 -14.51
N ARG A 71 7.61 -6.56 -13.82
CA ARG A 71 7.92 -7.08 -12.47
C ARG A 71 6.94 -6.57 -11.43
N PHE A 72 6.24 -5.43 -11.67
CA PHE A 72 5.15 -4.96 -10.82
C PHE A 72 3.83 -5.56 -11.27
N GLN A 73 3.26 -6.37 -10.43
CA GLN A 73 2.00 -7.07 -10.70
C GLN A 73 0.97 -6.73 -9.62
N LYS A 74 -0.31 -6.79 -9.98
CA LYS A 74 -1.36 -6.77 -8.97
C LYS A 74 -1.38 -8.11 -8.24
N PRO A 75 -1.30 -8.11 -6.90
CA PRO A 75 -1.39 -9.34 -6.15
C PRO A 75 -2.80 -9.94 -6.28
N THR A 76 -2.87 -11.27 -6.30
CA THR A 76 -4.12 -12.02 -6.30
C THR A 76 -4.37 -12.64 -4.94
N LYS A 77 -5.62 -12.96 -4.63
CA LYS A 77 -5.96 -13.79 -3.47
C LYS A 77 -5.42 -15.21 -3.63
N ALA A 78 -5.34 -15.95 -2.53
CA ALA A 78 -4.92 -17.36 -2.54
C ALA A 78 -5.72 -18.25 -3.51
N ASN A 79 -6.99 -17.91 -3.79
CA ASN A 79 -7.83 -18.60 -4.78
C ASN A 79 -7.64 -18.12 -6.23
N GLY A 80 -6.61 -17.30 -6.50
CA GLY A 80 -6.31 -16.74 -7.83
C GLY A 80 -7.19 -15.58 -8.27
N ARG A 81 -8.23 -15.21 -7.50
CA ARG A 81 -9.11 -14.09 -7.86
C ARG A 81 -8.39 -12.76 -7.70
N LYS A 82 -8.58 -11.89 -8.69
CA LYS A 82 -8.12 -10.50 -8.62
C LYS A 82 -9.01 -9.69 -7.68
N GLN A 83 -8.38 -8.82 -6.91
CA GLN A 83 -9.06 -7.82 -6.07
C GLN A 83 -8.40 -6.48 -6.29
N SER A 84 -9.18 -5.48 -6.69
CA SER A 84 -8.67 -4.14 -7.00
C SER A 84 -8.38 -3.30 -5.74
N THR A 85 -9.08 -3.60 -4.64
CA THR A 85 -8.97 -2.85 -3.38
C THR A 85 -8.21 -3.63 -2.31
N GLY A 86 -7.76 -2.94 -1.27
CA GLY A 86 -7.09 -3.52 -0.11
C GLY A 86 -5.60 -3.73 -0.32
N TYR A 87 -4.92 -3.94 0.79
CA TYR A 87 -3.48 -4.13 0.90
C TYR A 87 -3.04 -5.53 0.43
N PRO A 88 -1.86 -5.66 -0.17
CA PRO A 88 -0.99 -4.61 -0.71
C PRO A 88 -1.43 -4.13 -2.10
N ASP A 89 -0.93 -2.96 -2.52
CA ASP A 89 -1.23 -2.39 -3.84
C ASP A 89 -0.59 -3.18 -4.97
N LEU A 90 0.68 -3.54 -4.82
CA LEU A 90 1.48 -4.23 -5.82
C LEU A 90 2.25 -5.42 -5.22
N MET A 91 2.75 -6.27 -6.11
CA MET A 91 3.72 -7.31 -5.85
C MET A 91 4.89 -7.12 -6.81
N PHE A 92 6.11 -7.28 -6.31
CA PHE A 92 7.36 -7.20 -7.04
C PHE A 92 8.23 -8.38 -6.65
N ASP A 93 8.89 -9.01 -7.61
CA ASP A 93 9.86 -10.07 -7.34
C ASP A 93 11.28 -9.50 -7.40
N SER A 94 12.02 -9.62 -6.32
CA SER A 94 13.41 -9.24 -6.22
C SER A 94 14.28 -10.50 -6.07
N ASN A 95 14.72 -11.07 -7.19
CA ASN A 95 15.57 -12.25 -7.23
C ASN A 95 15.01 -13.43 -6.41
N GLY A 96 13.73 -13.72 -6.57
CA GLY A 96 13.01 -14.78 -5.86
C GLY A 96 12.51 -14.39 -4.46
N VAL A 97 12.77 -13.18 -4.01
CA VAL A 97 12.17 -12.63 -2.80
C VAL A 97 10.96 -11.77 -3.17
N ARG A 98 9.80 -12.15 -2.65
CA ARG A 98 8.58 -11.37 -2.84
C ARG A 98 8.64 -10.07 -2.06
N VAL A 99 8.25 -8.98 -2.71
CA VAL A 99 8.09 -7.66 -2.10
C VAL A 99 6.65 -7.20 -2.33
N TYR A 100 6.02 -6.64 -1.31
CA TYR A 100 4.69 -6.03 -1.37
C TYR A 100 4.79 -4.50 -1.20
N PRO A 101 4.90 -3.72 -2.28
CA PRO A 101 4.84 -2.27 -2.22
C PRO A 101 3.41 -1.78 -2.02
N GLU A 102 3.23 -0.92 -1.05
CA GLU A 102 2.06 -0.05 -0.87
C GLU A 102 2.43 1.34 -1.34
N ILE A 103 1.63 1.91 -2.24
CA ILE A 103 1.95 3.17 -2.91
C ILE A 103 1.26 4.33 -2.20
N LYS A 104 2.04 5.34 -1.86
CA LYS A 104 1.55 6.58 -1.26
C LYS A 104 2.12 7.79 -2.01
N CYS A 105 1.34 8.85 -2.08
CA CYS A 105 1.80 10.15 -2.56
C CYS A 105 1.72 11.17 -1.43
N LEU A 106 2.79 11.92 -1.22
CA LEU A 106 2.92 12.90 -0.16
C LEU A 106 3.05 14.29 -0.80
N ALA A 107 2.25 15.25 -0.37
CA ALA A 107 2.50 16.62 -0.76
C ALA A 107 3.79 17.13 -0.09
N HIS A 108 4.59 17.90 -0.81
CA HIS A 108 5.82 18.50 -0.31
C HIS A 108 5.55 19.23 1.02
N GLY A 109 6.37 18.98 2.03
CA GLY A 109 6.23 19.57 3.37
C GLY A 109 5.11 18.95 4.24
N SER A 110 4.35 17.95 3.76
CA SER A 110 3.20 17.37 4.48
C SER A 110 3.43 15.97 5.07
N ASN A 111 4.68 15.55 5.18
CA ASN A 111 5.07 14.24 5.72
C ASN A 111 4.67 14.00 7.20
N THR A 112 4.16 15.02 7.88
CA THR A 112 3.63 14.95 9.25
C THR A 112 2.10 14.94 9.31
N SER A 113 1.40 14.92 8.16
CA SER A 113 -0.06 14.97 8.13
C SER A 113 -0.68 13.64 8.55
N ASP A 114 -1.49 13.66 9.60
CA ASP A 114 -2.30 12.51 10.04
C ASP A 114 -3.43 12.14 9.07
N MET A 115 -3.70 12.95 8.06
CA MET A 115 -4.82 12.78 7.13
C MET A 115 -4.63 11.63 6.12
N ARG A 116 -3.40 11.09 6.00
CA ARG A 116 -3.08 10.02 5.04
C ARG A 116 -2.49 8.83 5.76
N SER A 117 -3.34 8.11 6.45
CA SER A 117 -2.93 6.91 7.20
C SER A 117 -2.81 5.70 6.27
N PHE A 118 -1.89 4.81 6.61
CA PHE A 118 -1.89 3.44 6.12
C PHE A 118 -3.00 2.66 6.83
N TYR A 119 -3.83 1.97 6.07
CA TYR A 119 -4.89 1.11 6.58
C TYR A 119 -4.69 -0.32 6.08
N LEU A 120 -4.76 -1.26 6.99
CA LEU A 120 -4.70 -2.68 6.72
C LEU A 120 -6.03 -3.30 7.16
N SER A 121 -6.94 -3.52 6.23
CA SER A 121 -8.30 -4.03 6.48
C SER A 121 -8.55 -5.42 5.96
N SER A 122 -7.66 -5.96 5.11
CA SER A 122 -7.75 -7.30 4.54
C SER A 122 -6.36 -7.87 4.30
N PHE A 123 -6.23 -9.17 4.49
CA PHE A 123 -4.98 -9.92 4.31
C PHE A 123 -5.04 -10.89 3.13
N ASP A 124 -6.15 -10.93 2.41
CA ASP A 124 -6.45 -11.93 1.38
C ASP A 124 -5.42 -11.99 0.23
N LYS A 125 -4.72 -10.89 0.00
CA LYS A 125 -3.68 -10.76 -1.04
C LYS A 125 -2.27 -11.11 -0.56
N ILE A 126 -2.10 -11.37 0.74
CA ILE A 126 -0.83 -11.82 1.32
C ILE A 126 -0.81 -13.35 1.23
N THR A 127 -0.08 -13.88 0.26
CA THR A 127 -0.10 -15.30 -0.11
C THR A 127 1.27 -15.97 0.02
N GLY A 128 2.19 -15.36 0.73
CA GLY A 128 3.52 -15.91 0.99
C GLY A 128 4.38 -14.96 1.80
N ASP A 129 5.49 -15.47 2.31
CA ASP A 129 6.51 -14.69 2.99
C ASP A 129 7.01 -13.57 2.07
N ALA A 130 7.14 -12.36 2.60
CA ALA A 130 7.48 -11.20 1.78
C ALA A 130 8.10 -10.06 2.59
N VAL A 131 8.84 -9.21 1.89
CA VAL A 131 9.20 -7.87 2.36
C VAL A 131 8.00 -6.94 2.12
N HIS A 132 7.61 -6.19 3.13
CA HIS A 132 6.51 -5.23 3.04
C HIS A 132 7.08 -3.81 3.11
N VAL A 133 6.82 -2.99 2.11
CA VAL A 133 7.33 -1.61 2.04
C VAL A 133 6.23 -0.62 1.68
N VAL A 134 6.37 0.60 2.17
CA VAL A 134 5.65 1.74 1.60
C VAL A 134 6.59 2.46 0.64
N VAL A 135 6.13 2.69 -0.58
CA VAL A 135 6.80 3.56 -1.56
C VAL A 135 6.04 4.88 -1.60
N GLY A 136 6.65 5.91 -1.04
CA GLY A 136 6.09 7.26 -0.96
C GLY A 136 6.68 8.16 -2.04
N PHE A 137 5.86 8.70 -2.93
CA PHE A 137 6.28 9.68 -3.93
C PHE A 137 5.98 11.10 -3.43
N GLU A 138 7.01 11.96 -3.37
CA GLU A 138 6.79 13.36 -3.03
C GLU A 138 6.34 14.15 -4.26
N HIS A 139 5.32 15.00 -4.08
CA HIS A 139 4.80 15.84 -5.16
C HIS A 139 4.50 17.26 -4.69
N ASP A 140 4.60 18.22 -5.60
CA ASP A 140 4.04 19.57 -5.49
C ASP A 140 2.90 19.70 -6.51
N ASP A 141 1.69 19.88 -6.02
CA ASP A 141 0.46 19.92 -6.81
C ASP A 141 0.41 18.82 -7.88
N LYS A 142 0.64 17.57 -7.48
CA LYS A 142 0.67 16.37 -8.35
C LYS A 142 1.78 16.34 -9.42
N LYS A 143 2.76 17.22 -9.38
CA LYS A 143 4.02 17.09 -10.10
C LYS A 143 5.05 16.45 -9.18
N LEU A 144 5.64 15.34 -9.58
CA LEU A 144 6.62 14.66 -8.74
C LEU A 144 7.91 15.48 -8.63
N THR A 145 8.39 15.67 -7.40
CA THR A 145 9.60 16.46 -7.10
C THR A 145 10.90 15.72 -7.43
N GLY A 146 10.81 14.42 -7.71
CA GLY A 146 11.96 13.53 -7.84
C GLY A 146 12.35 12.84 -6.54
N LYS A 147 11.84 13.30 -5.41
CA LYS A 147 12.07 12.64 -4.11
C LYS A 147 11.06 11.51 -3.88
N TYR A 148 11.54 10.47 -3.25
CA TYR A 148 10.73 9.31 -2.84
C TYR A 148 11.26 8.73 -1.54
N HIS A 149 10.44 7.89 -0.91
CA HIS A 149 10.78 7.16 0.31
C HIS A 149 10.46 5.68 0.12
N ILE A 150 11.38 4.81 0.54
CA ILE A 150 11.10 3.38 0.69
C ILE A 150 11.15 3.09 2.18
N VAL A 151 10.01 2.76 2.77
CA VAL A 151 9.88 2.54 4.21
C VAL A 151 9.69 1.06 4.47
N ASP A 152 10.67 0.44 5.16
CA ASP A 152 10.49 -0.92 5.67
C ASP A 152 9.37 -0.96 6.71
N MET A 153 8.41 -1.85 6.49
CA MET A 153 7.25 -1.99 7.36
C MET A 153 7.44 -3.03 8.48
N PHE A 154 8.57 -3.72 8.52
CA PHE A 154 8.83 -4.82 9.45
C PHE A 154 8.60 -4.43 10.92
N ASP A 155 9.17 -3.32 11.36
CA ASP A 155 9.08 -2.84 12.75
C ASP A 155 7.94 -1.82 12.98
N LYS A 156 7.05 -1.62 12.01
CA LYS A 156 5.98 -0.63 12.14
C LYS A 156 4.92 -1.09 13.12
N ILE A 157 4.59 -0.17 14.02
CA ILE A 157 3.53 -0.38 15.02
C ILE A 157 2.24 0.24 14.51
N LEU A 158 1.21 -0.59 14.42
CA LEU A 158 -0.13 -0.20 14.01
C LEU A 158 -0.99 0.05 15.25
N THR A 159 -1.91 1.00 15.13
CA THR A 159 -2.97 1.21 16.12
C THR A 159 -4.22 0.47 15.66
N VAL A 160 -4.76 -0.37 16.51
CA VAL A 160 -6.03 -1.06 16.23
C VAL A 160 -7.16 -0.04 16.21
N LYS A 161 -7.91 -0.02 15.11
CA LYS A 161 -9.15 0.76 14.98
C LYS A 161 -10.31 -0.21 14.83
N VAL A 162 -11.35 -0.01 15.61
CA VAL A 162 -12.59 -0.76 15.47
C VAL A 162 -13.54 0.08 14.62
N GLU A 163 -13.98 -0.47 13.49
CA GLU A 163 -14.98 0.14 12.60
C GLU A 163 -16.22 -0.76 12.61
N TYR A 164 -17.38 -0.15 12.83
CA TYR A 164 -18.67 -0.84 12.73
C TYR A 164 -19.24 -0.58 11.35
N ALA A 165 -19.51 -1.65 10.61
CA ALA A 165 -20.06 -1.57 9.26
C ALA A 165 -21.34 -2.39 9.17
N CYS A 166 -22.26 -1.91 8.37
CA CYS A 166 -23.47 -2.61 7.97
C CYS A 166 -23.56 -2.56 6.44
N SER A 167 -23.82 -3.68 5.80
CA SER A 167 -24.00 -3.69 4.34
C SER A 167 -25.29 -2.97 3.94
N ASN A 168 -25.31 -2.42 2.72
CA ASN A 168 -26.53 -1.82 2.18
C ASN A 168 -27.71 -2.81 2.19
N ARG A 169 -27.44 -4.08 1.94
CA ARG A 169 -28.46 -5.11 1.98
C ARG A 169 -29.08 -5.22 3.38
N GLU A 170 -28.27 -5.35 4.41
CA GLU A 170 -28.73 -5.44 5.80
C GLU A 170 -29.49 -4.16 6.24
N LEU A 171 -29.05 -2.97 5.79
CA LEU A 171 -29.73 -1.70 6.07
C LEU A 171 -31.14 -1.64 5.46
N TYR A 172 -31.34 -2.25 4.28
CA TYR A 172 -32.63 -2.21 3.59
C TYR A 172 -33.54 -3.40 3.92
N GLU A 173 -33.01 -4.56 4.26
CA GLU A 173 -33.82 -5.74 4.68
C GLU A 173 -34.53 -5.52 6.02
N GLN A 174 -33.96 -4.71 6.93
CA GLN A 174 -34.60 -4.36 8.21
C GLN A 174 -35.85 -3.50 8.06
N LYS A 175 -36.10 -2.87 6.89
CA LYS A 175 -37.33 -2.08 6.64
C LYS A 175 -38.57 -2.92 6.36
N ASN A 176 -38.42 -4.20 6.08
CA ASN A 176 -39.52 -5.10 5.72
C ASN A 176 -39.93 -6.05 6.86
N ALA A 177 -39.44 -5.83 8.07
CA ALA A 177 -39.71 -6.69 9.24
C ALA A 177 -40.74 -6.07 10.24
N ASN A 178 -41.52 -5.06 9.81
CA ASN A 178 -42.64 -4.47 10.59
C ASN A 178 -43.97 -4.75 9.90
#